data_8f56404cbedc2d20f71db42c49c32bcb
#
_entry.id   8f56404cbedc2d20f71db42c49c32bcb
#
_cell.length_a   1.000
_cell.length_b   1.000
_cell.length_c   1.000
_cell.angle_alpha   90.00
_cell.angle_beta   90.00
_cell.angle_gamma   90.00
#
_symmetry.space_group_name_H-M   'P 1'
#
loop_
_entity.id
_entity.type
_entity.pdbx_description
1 polymer ?
#
loop_
_entity_poly.entity_id
_entity_poly.type
_entity_poly.pdbx_seq_one_letter_code
_entity_poly.pdbx_strand_id
1 'polypeptide(L)'
;MRLSQIRDFLAVVESGGIRAAARKLGVSQPAITRSVRGLEAELHARLLQRTPTGVVPTLPGRAFLARARVAQAELRKAEEEVDQLGQRVGSVAFGVSPTSAMMVPEAVSRFRQQFPQARVRIAEGLPNLLIPLVRDETLDFAICRQAVVKPDSALAFRPLFRNDFAVVCRRGHPLEKARSLAGLAEASWISLLPLDAPGGPFDRAFSPAGLSVPKQVIQCESYNTAIGLLAKTDMLGFLSRQLLAESILRDFLQQIPVAEPLPSFIVGMFTRTDTPLTQVAGAMAKSVIVASRVLARAA
;
A
#
# COMPACT_ATOMS: atom_id res chain seq x y z
N MET A 1 -2.12 1.13 -33.30
CA MET A 1 -1.92 0.56 -31.95
C MET A 1 -3.03 -0.44 -31.66
N ARG A 2 -2.68 -1.66 -31.19
CA ARG A 2 -3.63 -2.76 -30.87
C ARG A 2 -3.61 -3.05 -29.39
N LEU A 3 -4.74 -3.45 -28.82
CA LEU A 3 -4.83 -3.83 -27.40
C LEU A 3 -3.85 -4.95 -27.00
N SER A 4 -3.60 -5.90 -27.89
CA SER A 4 -2.59 -6.94 -27.68
C SER A 4 -1.17 -6.38 -27.50
N GLN A 5 -0.81 -5.33 -28.24
CA GLN A 5 0.50 -4.69 -28.11
C GLN A 5 0.65 -3.98 -26.74
N ILE A 6 -0.42 -3.34 -26.27
CA ILE A 6 -0.46 -2.70 -24.95
C ILE A 6 -0.30 -3.77 -23.88
N ARG A 7 -1.08 -4.85 -23.91
CA ARG A 7 -0.99 -5.98 -22.99
C ARG A 7 0.43 -6.57 -22.95
N ASP A 8 1.03 -6.79 -24.10
CA ASP A 8 2.35 -7.41 -24.23
C ASP A 8 3.45 -6.49 -23.66
N PHE A 9 3.37 -5.17 -23.91
CA PHE A 9 4.24 -4.18 -23.31
C PHE A 9 4.12 -4.16 -21.78
N LEU A 10 2.89 -4.13 -21.25
CA LEU A 10 2.65 -4.16 -19.80
C LEU A 10 3.21 -5.43 -19.16
N ALA A 11 3.00 -6.60 -19.79
CA ALA A 11 3.53 -7.86 -19.31
C ALA A 11 5.06 -7.88 -19.27
N VAL A 12 5.76 -7.27 -20.26
CA VAL A 12 7.23 -7.17 -20.27
C VAL A 12 7.73 -6.31 -19.11
N VAL A 13 7.09 -5.17 -18.85
CA VAL A 13 7.47 -4.28 -17.74
C VAL A 13 7.26 -4.98 -16.39
N GLU A 14 6.10 -5.61 -16.18
CA GLU A 14 5.75 -6.30 -14.94
C GLU A 14 6.65 -7.50 -14.65
N SER A 15 7.04 -8.24 -15.70
CA SER A 15 7.87 -9.43 -15.56
C SER A 15 9.37 -9.14 -15.59
N GLY A 16 9.77 -7.88 -15.78
CA GLY A 16 11.17 -7.47 -15.90
C GLY A 16 11.90 -7.98 -17.13
N GLY A 17 11.19 -8.61 -18.11
CA GLY A 17 11.82 -9.14 -19.30
C GLY A 17 10.91 -9.87 -20.28
N ILE A 18 11.33 -9.89 -21.55
CA ILE A 18 10.54 -10.46 -22.66
C ILE A 18 10.29 -11.97 -22.48
N ARG A 19 11.30 -12.72 -22.03
CA ARG A 19 11.16 -14.17 -21.83
C ARG A 19 10.19 -14.52 -20.70
N ALA A 20 10.22 -13.76 -19.63
CA ALA A 20 9.30 -13.93 -18.50
C ALA A 20 7.86 -13.54 -18.87
N ALA A 21 7.67 -12.46 -19.64
CA ALA A 21 6.39 -12.04 -20.17
C ALA A 21 5.81 -13.09 -21.13
N ALA A 22 6.62 -13.65 -22.03
CA ALA A 22 6.22 -14.69 -22.96
C ALA A 22 5.67 -15.93 -22.23
N ARG A 23 6.37 -16.38 -21.18
CA ARG A 23 5.88 -17.47 -20.30
C ARG A 23 4.59 -17.12 -19.60
N LYS A 24 4.48 -15.90 -19.03
CA LYS A 24 3.28 -15.43 -18.34
C LYS A 24 2.05 -15.42 -19.26
N LEU A 25 2.22 -15.02 -20.53
CA LEU A 25 1.14 -14.90 -21.49
C LEU A 25 0.89 -16.16 -22.33
N GLY A 26 1.70 -17.21 -22.17
CA GLY A 26 1.58 -18.45 -22.95
C GLY A 26 1.88 -18.28 -24.46
N VAL A 27 2.75 -17.32 -24.81
CA VAL A 27 3.11 -17.03 -26.22
C VAL A 27 4.63 -17.14 -26.43
N SER A 28 5.07 -17.16 -27.70
CA SER A 28 6.49 -17.24 -28.01
C SER A 28 7.22 -15.91 -27.75
N GLN A 29 8.49 -15.98 -27.36
CA GLN A 29 9.33 -14.80 -27.17
C GLN A 29 9.45 -13.91 -28.44
N PRO A 30 9.58 -14.47 -29.68
CA PRO A 30 9.55 -13.68 -30.91
C PRO A 30 8.23 -12.92 -31.11
N ALA A 31 7.09 -13.50 -30.66
CA ALA A 31 5.79 -12.82 -30.75
C ALA A 31 5.75 -11.57 -29.89
N ILE A 32 6.15 -11.64 -28.61
CA ILE A 32 6.25 -10.49 -27.72
C ILE A 32 7.22 -9.44 -28.29
N THR A 33 8.38 -9.88 -28.79
CA THR A 33 9.38 -8.95 -29.36
C THR A 33 8.80 -8.19 -30.54
N ARG A 34 8.09 -8.87 -31.45
CA ARG A 34 7.46 -8.21 -32.62
C ARG A 34 6.35 -7.28 -32.19
N SER A 35 5.53 -7.70 -31.23
CA SER A 35 4.41 -6.90 -30.70
C SER A 35 4.90 -5.58 -30.10
N VAL A 36 5.91 -5.64 -29.21
CA VAL A 36 6.48 -4.45 -28.58
C VAL A 36 7.19 -3.55 -29.61
N ARG A 37 8.00 -4.12 -30.52
CA ARG A 37 8.64 -3.34 -31.60
C ARG A 37 7.62 -2.66 -32.51
N GLY A 38 6.51 -3.33 -32.81
CA GLY A 38 5.41 -2.74 -33.58
C GLY A 38 4.80 -1.54 -32.85
N LEU A 39 4.61 -1.63 -31.55
CA LEU A 39 4.12 -0.53 -30.73
C LEU A 39 5.10 0.65 -30.72
N GLU A 40 6.41 0.38 -30.50
CA GLU A 40 7.47 1.40 -30.53
C GLU A 40 7.56 2.08 -31.89
N ALA A 41 7.41 1.34 -32.99
CA ALA A 41 7.41 1.88 -34.36
C ALA A 41 6.22 2.81 -34.62
N GLU A 42 5.01 2.43 -34.19
CA GLU A 42 3.80 3.25 -34.33
C GLU A 42 3.86 4.53 -33.49
N LEU A 43 4.50 4.46 -32.32
CA LEU A 43 4.67 5.63 -31.43
C LEU A 43 5.92 6.45 -31.75
N HIS A 44 6.72 6.03 -32.73
CA HIS A 44 8.00 6.65 -33.09
C HIS A 44 8.93 6.87 -31.88
N ALA A 45 8.86 5.97 -30.86
CA ALA A 45 9.59 6.10 -29.62
C ALA A 45 10.01 4.73 -29.08
N ARG A 46 11.23 4.65 -28.53
CA ARG A 46 11.66 3.49 -27.74
C ARG A 46 10.99 3.55 -26.37
N LEU A 47 10.20 2.52 -26.04
CA LEU A 47 9.51 2.43 -24.74
C LEU A 47 10.30 1.61 -23.73
N LEU A 48 11.12 0.66 -24.21
CA LEU A 48 11.88 -0.25 -23.36
C LEU A 48 13.38 -0.13 -23.66
N GLN A 49 14.19 -0.26 -22.61
CA GLN A 49 15.65 -0.39 -22.69
C GLN A 49 16.11 -1.63 -21.93
N ARG A 50 17.17 -2.27 -22.45
CA ARG A 50 17.81 -3.41 -21.80
C ARG A 50 18.83 -2.91 -20.80
N THR A 51 18.87 -3.53 -19.63
CA THR A 51 19.88 -3.35 -18.60
C THR A 51 20.50 -4.69 -18.24
N PRO A 52 21.64 -4.74 -17.53
CA PRO A 52 22.21 -6.00 -17.03
C PRO A 52 21.24 -6.80 -16.16
N THR A 53 20.30 -6.12 -15.50
CA THR A 53 19.30 -6.73 -14.59
C THR A 53 17.96 -7.02 -15.27
N GLY A 54 17.81 -6.76 -16.57
CA GLY A 54 16.56 -7.05 -17.30
C GLY A 54 16.12 -5.94 -18.24
N VAL A 55 14.81 -5.74 -18.34
CA VAL A 55 14.21 -4.73 -19.22
C VAL A 55 13.46 -3.71 -18.37
N VAL A 56 13.75 -2.44 -18.58
CA VAL A 56 13.13 -1.32 -17.86
C VAL A 56 12.51 -0.30 -18.83
N PRO A 57 11.47 0.43 -18.42
CA PRO A 57 10.89 1.50 -19.26
C PRO A 57 11.85 2.68 -19.40
N THR A 58 11.93 3.25 -20.63
CA THR A 58 12.55 4.55 -20.92
C THR A 58 11.70 5.69 -20.35
N LEU A 59 12.11 6.96 -20.54
CA LEU A 59 11.28 8.11 -20.18
C LEU A 59 9.95 8.14 -20.96
N PRO A 60 9.92 7.99 -22.31
CA PRO A 60 8.66 7.78 -23.05
C PRO A 60 7.90 6.54 -22.60
N GLY A 61 8.62 5.43 -22.29
CA GLY A 61 8.04 4.20 -21.79
C GLY A 61 7.32 4.36 -20.46
N ARG A 62 7.85 5.16 -19.53
CA ARG A 62 7.17 5.47 -18.25
C ARG A 62 5.91 6.30 -18.46
N ALA A 63 5.96 7.31 -19.33
CA ALA A 63 4.79 8.11 -19.67
C ALA A 63 3.68 7.25 -20.31
N PHE A 64 4.06 6.37 -21.24
CA PHE A 64 3.12 5.45 -21.88
C PHE A 64 2.58 4.40 -20.90
N LEU A 65 3.43 3.86 -20.02
CA LEU A 65 3.06 2.86 -19.01
C LEU A 65 1.89 3.31 -18.13
N ALA A 66 1.94 4.54 -17.61
CA ALA A 66 0.89 5.10 -16.78
C ALA A 66 -0.46 5.12 -17.52
N ARG A 67 -0.48 5.58 -18.78
CA ARG A 67 -1.71 5.63 -19.59
C ARG A 67 -2.19 4.24 -20.05
N ALA A 68 -1.25 3.35 -20.37
CA ALA A 68 -1.56 1.99 -20.80
C ALA A 68 -2.24 1.18 -19.67
N ARG A 69 -1.81 1.37 -18.43
CA ARG A 69 -2.44 0.74 -17.25
C ARG A 69 -3.87 1.22 -17.07
N VAL A 70 -4.11 2.53 -17.14
CA VAL A 70 -5.46 3.10 -17.06
C VAL A 70 -6.36 2.54 -18.16
N ALA A 71 -5.91 2.53 -19.42
CA ALA A 71 -6.69 1.98 -20.53
C ALA A 71 -7.02 0.49 -20.34
N GLN A 72 -6.07 -0.31 -19.85
CA GLN A 72 -6.30 -1.72 -19.55
C GLN A 72 -7.31 -1.91 -18.41
N ALA A 73 -7.22 -1.07 -17.36
CA ALA A 73 -8.14 -1.13 -16.24
C ALA A 73 -9.58 -0.77 -16.64
N GLU A 74 -9.75 0.24 -17.50
CA GLU A 74 -11.07 0.62 -18.03
C GLU A 74 -11.70 -0.48 -18.89
N LEU A 75 -10.90 -1.13 -19.74
CA LEU A 75 -11.40 -2.30 -20.51
C LEU A 75 -11.82 -3.43 -19.58
N ARG A 76 -11.04 -3.72 -18.54
CA ARG A 76 -11.39 -4.72 -17.53
C ARG A 76 -12.71 -4.37 -16.82
N LYS A 77 -12.91 -3.10 -16.46
CA LYS A 77 -14.17 -2.64 -15.84
C LYS A 77 -15.35 -2.83 -16.78
N ALA A 78 -15.19 -2.48 -18.06
CA ALA A 78 -16.23 -2.69 -19.05
C ALA A 78 -16.60 -4.19 -19.20
N GLU A 79 -15.61 -5.08 -19.24
CA GLU A 79 -15.84 -6.54 -19.22
C GLU A 79 -16.58 -6.97 -17.95
N GLU A 80 -16.17 -6.46 -16.78
CA GLU A 80 -16.80 -6.75 -15.49
C GLU A 80 -18.26 -6.26 -15.42
N GLU A 81 -18.56 -5.08 -15.97
CA GLU A 81 -19.93 -4.56 -16.04
C GLU A 81 -20.83 -5.45 -16.92
N VAL A 82 -20.31 -5.88 -18.07
CA VAL A 82 -21.04 -6.83 -18.94
C VAL A 82 -21.24 -8.17 -18.24
N ASP A 83 -20.24 -8.67 -17.54
CA ASP A 83 -20.32 -9.92 -16.78
C ASP A 83 -21.31 -9.81 -15.61
N GLN A 84 -21.40 -8.65 -14.95
CA GLN A 84 -22.40 -8.40 -13.90
C GLN A 84 -23.84 -8.41 -14.44
N LEU A 85 -24.07 -7.85 -15.62
CA LEU A 85 -25.37 -7.91 -16.30
C LEU A 85 -25.76 -9.36 -16.66
N GLY A 86 -24.76 -10.21 -16.94
CA GLY A 86 -24.93 -11.65 -17.20
C GLY A 86 -24.94 -12.54 -15.95
N GLN A 87 -25.06 -11.98 -14.71
CA GLN A 87 -24.93 -12.68 -13.41
C GLN A 87 -23.56 -13.35 -13.21
N ARG A 88 -22.53 -12.89 -13.89
CA ARG A 88 -21.17 -13.40 -13.71
C ARG A 88 -20.43 -12.73 -12.54
N VAL A 89 -19.38 -13.39 -12.13
CA VAL A 89 -18.61 -13.04 -10.92
C VAL A 89 -17.80 -11.75 -11.12
N GLY A 90 -18.14 -10.69 -10.40
CA GLY A 90 -17.34 -9.45 -10.41
C GLY A 90 -16.04 -9.56 -9.60
N SER A 91 -15.19 -8.55 -9.69
CA SER A 91 -13.92 -8.49 -8.95
C SER A 91 -13.75 -7.17 -8.20
N VAL A 92 -12.89 -7.19 -7.17
CA VAL A 92 -12.42 -6.00 -6.48
C VAL A 92 -10.95 -6.17 -6.09
N ALA A 93 -10.15 -5.13 -6.33
CA ALA A 93 -8.75 -5.06 -5.92
C ALA A 93 -8.54 -3.84 -5.04
N PHE A 94 -8.12 -4.02 -3.80
CA PHE A 94 -7.89 -2.87 -2.91
C PHE A 94 -6.60 -3.00 -2.12
N GLY A 95 -6.10 -1.82 -1.68
CA GLY A 95 -4.89 -1.70 -0.89
C GLY A 95 -5.16 -1.38 0.57
N VAL A 96 -4.34 -1.90 1.47
CA VAL A 96 -4.41 -1.60 2.91
C VAL A 96 -3.02 -1.31 3.46
N SER A 97 -2.91 -0.34 4.37
CA SER A 97 -1.72 -0.23 5.21
C SER A 97 -1.76 -1.27 6.34
N PRO A 98 -0.62 -1.61 6.97
CA PRO A 98 -0.60 -2.57 8.08
C PRO A 98 -1.63 -2.26 9.18
N THR A 99 -1.76 -0.99 9.56
CA THR A 99 -2.78 -0.56 10.53
C THR A 99 -4.21 -0.79 10.02
N SER A 100 -4.43 -0.61 8.74
CA SER A 100 -5.76 -0.78 8.13
C SER A 100 -6.10 -2.24 7.87
N ALA A 101 -5.11 -3.13 7.83
CA ALA A 101 -5.31 -4.56 7.59
C ALA A 101 -6.19 -5.20 8.69
N MET A 102 -6.20 -4.64 9.90
CA MET A 102 -7.03 -5.13 11.02
C MET A 102 -8.53 -5.17 10.71
N MET A 103 -9.03 -4.24 9.87
CA MET A 103 -10.46 -4.21 9.52
C MET A 103 -10.83 -5.17 8.37
N VAL A 104 -9.84 -5.73 7.68
CA VAL A 104 -10.07 -6.56 6.49
C VAL A 104 -10.90 -7.81 6.79
N PRO A 105 -10.65 -8.58 7.87
CA PRO A 105 -11.45 -9.78 8.15
C PRO A 105 -12.94 -9.48 8.26
N GLU A 106 -13.32 -8.45 9.03
CA GLU A 106 -14.70 -8.03 9.20
C GLU A 106 -15.29 -7.50 7.89
N ALA A 107 -14.54 -6.66 7.16
CA ALA A 107 -14.98 -6.11 5.88
C ALA A 107 -15.23 -7.22 4.84
N VAL A 108 -14.32 -8.18 4.75
CA VAL A 108 -14.44 -9.32 3.82
C VAL A 108 -15.59 -10.24 4.22
N SER A 109 -15.77 -10.53 5.51
CA SER A 109 -16.88 -11.33 6.01
C SER A 109 -18.23 -10.72 5.59
N ARG A 110 -18.44 -9.42 5.81
CA ARG A 110 -19.64 -8.69 5.39
C ARG A 110 -19.83 -8.70 3.88
N PHE A 111 -18.77 -8.43 3.15
CA PHE A 111 -18.79 -8.40 1.69
C PHE A 111 -19.19 -9.76 1.10
N ARG A 112 -18.63 -10.86 1.63
CA ARG A 112 -18.92 -12.22 1.18
C ARG A 112 -20.38 -12.65 1.36
N GLN A 113 -21.10 -12.08 2.30
CA GLN A 113 -22.55 -12.33 2.46
C GLN A 113 -23.35 -11.85 1.25
N GLN A 114 -22.92 -10.75 0.61
CA GLN A 114 -23.60 -10.18 -0.55
C GLN A 114 -23.00 -10.68 -1.89
N PHE A 115 -21.69 -10.90 -1.93
CA PHE A 115 -20.94 -11.28 -3.13
C PHE A 115 -20.08 -12.55 -2.86
N PRO A 116 -20.69 -13.73 -2.66
CA PRO A 116 -19.97 -14.93 -2.20
C PRO A 116 -18.92 -15.41 -3.20
N GLN A 117 -19.12 -15.17 -4.49
CA GLN A 117 -18.24 -15.65 -5.55
C GLN A 117 -17.28 -14.58 -6.09
N ALA A 118 -17.42 -13.31 -5.69
CA ALA A 118 -16.59 -12.24 -6.21
C ALA A 118 -15.10 -12.51 -5.98
N ARG A 119 -14.28 -12.17 -6.96
CA ARG A 119 -12.81 -12.23 -6.81
C ARG A 119 -12.34 -11.05 -5.99
N VAL A 120 -11.55 -11.31 -4.96
CA VAL A 120 -11.01 -10.27 -4.08
C VAL A 120 -9.49 -10.34 -4.12
N ARG A 121 -8.84 -9.23 -4.47
CA ARG A 121 -7.39 -9.04 -4.38
C ARG A 121 -7.08 -7.98 -3.33
N ILE A 122 -6.21 -8.29 -2.38
CA ILE A 122 -5.76 -7.39 -1.33
C ILE A 122 -4.26 -7.19 -1.50
N ALA A 123 -3.84 -5.93 -1.56
CA ALA A 123 -2.43 -5.55 -1.54
C ALA A 123 -2.12 -4.85 -0.22
N GLU A 124 -1.02 -5.23 0.42
CA GLU A 124 -0.53 -4.53 1.60
C GLU A 124 0.66 -3.65 1.22
N GLY A 125 0.72 -2.44 1.78
CA GLY A 125 1.82 -1.52 1.53
C GLY A 125 1.67 -0.18 2.22
N LEU A 126 2.72 0.63 2.09
CA LEU A 126 2.74 2.02 2.54
C LEU A 126 2.08 2.95 1.50
N PRO A 127 1.69 4.18 1.85
CA PRO A 127 1.02 5.10 0.94
C PRO A 127 1.78 5.37 -0.38
N ASN A 128 3.11 5.43 -0.34
CA ASN A 128 3.97 5.62 -1.51
C ASN A 128 3.87 4.46 -2.53
N LEU A 129 3.50 3.27 -2.09
CA LEU A 129 3.25 2.12 -2.95
C LEU A 129 1.78 2.02 -3.37
N LEU A 130 0.85 2.26 -2.45
CA LEU A 130 -0.58 2.06 -2.68
C LEU A 130 -1.23 3.19 -3.51
N ILE A 131 -0.88 4.45 -3.25
CA ILE A 131 -1.50 5.59 -3.92
C ILE A 131 -1.25 5.58 -5.44
N PRO A 132 -0.03 5.32 -5.95
CA PRO A 132 0.18 5.14 -7.38
C PRO A 132 -0.66 4.04 -8.00
N LEU A 133 -0.87 2.91 -7.30
CA LEU A 133 -1.69 1.80 -7.80
C LEU A 133 -3.18 2.15 -7.91
N VAL A 134 -3.69 3.03 -7.03
CA VAL A 134 -5.07 3.56 -7.18
C VAL A 134 -5.13 4.52 -8.36
N ARG A 135 -4.13 5.39 -8.51
CA ARG A 135 -4.05 6.33 -9.64
C ARG A 135 -4.00 5.61 -10.99
N ASP A 136 -3.22 4.52 -11.06
CA ASP A 136 -3.04 3.70 -12.27
C ASP A 136 -4.14 2.64 -12.43
N GLU A 137 -5.22 2.70 -11.63
CA GLU A 137 -6.37 1.77 -11.64
C GLU A 137 -6.01 0.29 -11.44
N THR A 138 -4.82 0.01 -10.95
CA THR A 138 -4.41 -1.34 -10.53
C THR A 138 -5.13 -1.77 -9.26
N LEU A 139 -5.52 -0.80 -8.41
CA LEU A 139 -6.40 -0.96 -7.27
C LEU A 139 -7.62 -0.06 -7.44
N ASP A 140 -8.79 -0.55 -7.07
CA ASP A 140 -10.03 0.22 -7.08
C ASP A 140 -10.01 1.32 -6.01
N PHE A 141 -9.44 1.03 -4.84
CA PHE A 141 -9.22 1.98 -3.74
C PHE A 141 -8.10 1.51 -2.82
N ALA A 142 -7.62 2.41 -1.96
CA ALA A 142 -6.67 2.05 -0.90
C ALA A 142 -7.03 2.69 0.43
N ILE A 143 -6.73 1.98 1.54
CA ILE A 143 -6.92 2.47 2.90
C ILE A 143 -5.55 2.62 3.55
N CYS A 144 -5.13 3.86 3.71
CA CYS A 144 -3.86 4.18 4.33
C CYS A 144 -3.89 5.57 4.98
N ARG A 145 -2.82 5.94 5.66
CA ARG A 145 -2.70 7.29 6.22
C ARG A 145 -2.73 8.34 5.12
N GLN A 146 -3.29 9.50 5.45
CA GLN A 146 -3.18 10.68 4.59
C GLN A 146 -1.69 11.05 4.42
N ALA A 147 -1.23 11.08 3.18
CA ALA A 147 0.13 11.53 2.92
C ALA A 147 0.24 13.05 3.16
N VAL A 148 1.39 13.50 3.67
CA VAL A 148 1.68 14.94 3.87
C VAL A 148 1.97 15.64 2.53
N VAL A 149 1.72 14.99 1.40
CA VAL A 149 2.00 15.47 0.05
C VAL A 149 0.84 16.35 -0.44
N LYS A 150 1.16 17.29 -1.36
CA LYS A 150 0.16 18.15 -2.02
C LYS A 150 -1.08 17.34 -2.46
N PRO A 151 -2.30 17.88 -2.28
CA PRO A 151 -3.51 17.23 -2.73
C PRO A 151 -3.39 16.84 -4.20
N ASP A 152 -3.61 15.57 -4.49
CA ASP A 152 -3.68 15.07 -5.85
C ASP A 152 -5.12 15.22 -6.32
N SER A 153 -5.35 16.09 -7.30
CA SER A 153 -6.70 16.35 -7.83
C SER A 153 -7.35 15.11 -8.47
N ALA A 154 -6.55 14.12 -8.84
CA ALA A 154 -7.04 12.85 -9.40
C ALA A 154 -7.58 11.90 -8.32
N LEU A 155 -7.32 12.18 -7.03
CA LEU A 155 -7.69 11.30 -5.93
C LEU A 155 -8.55 12.02 -4.89
N ALA A 156 -9.65 11.41 -4.51
CA ALA A 156 -10.46 11.79 -3.37
C ALA A 156 -9.96 11.05 -2.11
N PHE A 157 -9.92 11.75 -1.00
CA PHE A 157 -9.60 11.19 0.31
C PHE A 157 -10.81 11.29 1.24
N ARG A 158 -11.28 10.14 1.71
CA ARG A 158 -12.33 10.05 2.72
C ARG A 158 -11.74 9.62 4.06
N PRO A 159 -11.73 10.47 5.10
CA PRO A 159 -11.25 10.10 6.42
C PRO A 159 -12.11 8.99 7.03
N LEU A 160 -11.49 8.04 7.71
CA LEU A 160 -12.16 6.90 8.36
C LEU A 160 -11.95 6.91 9.88
N PHE A 161 -10.71 7.00 10.35
CA PHE A 161 -10.39 7.07 11.76
C PHE A 161 -9.04 7.74 12.02
N ARG A 162 -8.86 8.19 13.26
CA ARG A 162 -7.57 8.68 13.76
C ARG A 162 -6.76 7.51 14.28
N ASN A 163 -5.49 7.49 13.97
CA ASN A 163 -4.52 6.50 14.44
C ASN A 163 -3.44 7.21 15.27
N ASP A 164 -3.25 6.76 16.50
CA ASP A 164 -2.23 7.26 17.41
C ASP A 164 -1.05 6.29 17.47
N PHE A 165 0.17 6.80 17.47
CA PHE A 165 1.35 6.00 17.69
C PHE A 165 1.61 5.73 19.18
N ALA A 166 2.28 4.61 19.43
CA ALA A 166 2.90 4.29 20.70
C ALA A 166 4.36 3.93 20.46
N VAL A 167 5.23 4.23 21.42
CA VAL A 167 6.55 3.62 21.49
C VAL A 167 6.37 2.19 21.99
N VAL A 168 6.94 1.24 21.25
CA VAL A 168 6.80 -0.19 21.57
C VAL A 168 8.16 -0.86 21.70
N CYS A 169 8.18 -1.87 22.56
CA CYS A 169 9.30 -2.79 22.77
C CYS A 169 8.80 -4.22 23.00
N ARG A 170 9.70 -5.19 23.02
CA ARG A 170 9.38 -6.54 23.48
C ARG A 170 9.02 -6.54 24.97
N ARG A 171 8.30 -7.55 25.44
CA ARG A 171 8.10 -7.77 26.87
C ARG A 171 9.42 -8.07 27.56
N GLY A 172 9.59 -7.53 28.79
CA GLY A 172 10.83 -7.64 29.56
C GLY A 172 12.01 -6.88 28.94
N HIS A 173 11.74 -5.81 28.18
CA HIS A 173 12.77 -4.94 27.64
C HIS A 173 13.47 -4.13 28.76
N PRO A 174 14.81 -3.94 28.74
CA PRO A 174 15.53 -3.20 29.77
C PRO A 174 14.97 -1.78 30.01
N LEU A 175 14.47 -1.11 28.96
CA LEU A 175 13.92 0.25 29.00
C LEU A 175 12.38 0.28 29.14
N GLU A 176 11.70 -0.79 29.44
CA GLU A 176 10.22 -0.83 29.51
C GLU A 176 9.63 0.15 30.57
N LYS A 177 10.43 0.50 31.56
CA LYS A 177 10.05 1.44 32.64
C LYS A 177 10.37 2.90 32.32
N ALA A 178 10.96 3.21 31.16
CA ALA A 178 11.21 4.58 30.74
C ALA A 178 9.90 5.38 30.66
N ARG A 179 10.00 6.69 30.89
CA ARG A 179 8.84 7.60 30.91
C ARG A 179 9.02 8.81 30.02
N SER A 180 10.14 8.91 29.31
CA SER A 180 10.43 10.03 28.41
C SER A 180 11.17 9.54 27.16
N LEU A 181 11.00 10.26 26.04
CA LEU A 181 11.76 10.03 24.81
C LEU A 181 13.26 10.29 25.01
N ALA A 182 13.62 11.22 25.91
CA ALA A 182 15.02 11.48 26.25
C ALA A 182 15.70 10.21 26.82
N GLY A 183 15.01 9.46 27.66
CA GLY A 183 15.51 8.19 28.20
C GLY A 183 15.60 7.06 27.17
N LEU A 184 15.10 7.25 25.97
CA LEU A 184 15.08 6.28 24.86
C LEU A 184 15.95 6.73 23.68
N ALA A 185 16.56 7.92 23.73
CA ALA A 185 17.27 8.51 22.59
C ALA A 185 18.50 7.70 22.14
N GLU A 186 19.19 7.05 23.07
CA GLU A 186 20.39 6.24 22.79
C GLU A 186 20.06 4.77 22.47
N ALA A 187 18.79 4.37 22.52
CA ALA A 187 18.37 3.01 22.17
C ALA A 187 18.47 2.77 20.65
N SER A 188 18.47 1.50 20.26
CA SER A 188 18.31 1.10 18.86
C SER A 188 16.84 1.10 18.46
N TRP A 189 16.53 1.66 17.29
CA TRP A 189 15.17 1.83 16.81
C TRP A 189 14.95 1.14 15.46
N ILE A 190 13.68 0.86 15.16
CA ILE A 190 13.21 0.42 13.83
C ILE A 190 12.27 1.48 13.28
N SER A 191 12.49 1.85 12.02
CA SER A 191 11.59 2.70 11.25
C SER A 191 11.00 1.94 10.07
N LEU A 192 9.69 2.02 9.90
CA LEU A 192 8.99 1.52 8.70
C LEU A 192 9.04 2.52 7.53
N LEU A 193 9.48 3.75 7.80
CA LEU A 193 9.56 4.82 6.82
C LEU A 193 11.01 5.30 6.71
N PRO A 194 11.39 5.91 5.58
CA PRO A 194 12.65 6.65 5.50
C PRO A 194 12.73 7.66 6.64
N LEU A 195 13.92 7.79 7.25
CA LEU A 195 14.13 8.70 8.38
C LEU A 195 13.98 10.18 7.99
N ASP A 196 14.34 10.49 6.75
CA ASP A 196 14.21 11.79 6.12
C ASP A 196 12.82 12.06 5.54
N ALA A 197 11.86 11.14 5.73
CA ALA A 197 10.49 11.35 5.27
C ALA A 197 9.86 12.55 6.00
N PRO A 198 9.50 13.64 5.28
CA PRO A 198 8.93 14.82 5.91
C PRO A 198 7.70 14.48 6.76
N GLY A 199 7.69 14.92 8.01
CA GLY A 199 6.60 14.63 8.94
C GLY A 199 6.49 13.15 9.33
N GLY A 200 7.58 12.40 9.25
CA GLY A 200 7.68 11.02 9.74
C GLY A 200 7.50 10.94 11.26
N PRO A 201 7.26 9.73 11.81
CA PRO A 201 6.98 9.56 13.23
C PRO A 201 8.17 9.99 14.12
N PHE A 202 9.41 9.79 13.68
CA PHE A 202 10.59 10.23 14.44
C PHE A 202 10.69 11.74 14.50
N ASP A 203 10.61 12.43 13.36
CA ASP A 203 10.63 13.89 13.31
C ASP A 203 9.52 14.49 14.18
N ARG A 204 8.30 14.00 14.06
CA ARG A 204 7.13 14.50 14.79
C ARG A 204 7.14 14.17 16.28
N ALA A 205 7.90 13.16 16.73
CA ALA A 205 8.01 12.79 18.14
C ALA A 205 9.19 13.51 18.82
N PHE A 206 10.37 13.51 18.19
CA PHE A 206 11.60 13.98 18.81
C PHE A 206 11.82 15.49 18.65
N SER A 207 11.58 16.07 17.46
CA SER A 207 11.82 17.49 17.21
C SER A 207 11.00 18.43 18.11
N PRO A 208 9.68 18.22 18.34
CA PRO A 208 8.91 19.06 19.27
C PRO A 208 9.34 18.92 20.73
N ALA A 209 9.96 17.80 21.10
CA ALA A 209 10.54 17.58 22.43
C ALA A 209 11.94 18.20 22.59
N GLY A 210 12.46 18.87 21.56
CA GLY A 210 13.82 19.44 21.58
C GLY A 210 14.92 18.36 21.52
N LEU A 211 14.59 17.15 21.08
CA LEU A 211 15.51 16.02 21.02
C LEU A 211 15.95 15.76 19.58
N SER A 212 17.18 15.31 19.42
CA SER A 212 17.67 14.79 18.14
C SER A 212 17.04 13.41 17.85
N VAL A 213 16.80 13.13 16.57
CA VAL A 213 16.38 11.79 16.13
C VAL A 213 17.45 10.76 16.52
N PRO A 214 17.07 9.57 17.01
CA PRO A 214 18.02 8.54 17.41
C PRO A 214 19.00 8.19 16.27
N LYS A 215 20.27 7.96 16.63
CA LYS A 215 21.33 7.66 15.66
C LYS A 215 21.33 6.21 15.20
N GLN A 216 20.88 5.30 16.06
CA GLN A 216 20.85 3.86 15.78
C GLN A 216 19.47 3.45 15.29
N VAL A 217 19.22 3.60 14.00
CA VAL A 217 17.93 3.23 13.39
C VAL A 217 18.11 2.28 12.24
N ILE A 218 17.39 1.16 12.27
CA ILE A 218 17.24 0.26 11.13
C ILE A 218 15.98 0.67 10.38
N GLN A 219 16.13 1.02 9.10
CA GLN A 219 14.99 1.16 8.21
C GLN A 219 14.56 -0.23 7.70
N CYS A 220 13.30 -0.59 7.94
CA CYS A 220 12.73 -1.88 7.55
C CYS A 220 11.35 -1.66 6.92
N GLU A 221 11.24 -1.80 5.61
CA GLU A 221 10.00 -1.57 4.87
C GLU A 221 8.99 -2.73 5.01
N SER A 222 9.45 -3.90 5.48
CA SER A 222 8.59 -5.06 5.75
C SER A 222 8.02 -4.99 7.15
N TYR A 223 6.69 -4.85 7.25
CA TYR A 223 6.00 -4.83 8.54
C TYR A 223 6.24 -6.11 9.36
N ASN A 224 6.12 -7.27 8.73
CA ASN A 224 6.32 -8.56 9.41
C ASN A 224 7.76 -8.72 9.94
N THR A 225 8.76 -8.28 9.15
CA THR A 225 10.16 -8.30 9.59
C THR A 225 10.39 -7.35 10.75
N ALA A 226 9.80 -6.14 10.72
CA ALA A 226 9.90 -5.17 11.80
C ALA A 226 9.29 -5.71 13.10
N ILE A 227 8.11 -6.35 13.03
CA ILE A 227 7.49 -7.00 14.19
C ILE A 227 8.38 -8.13 14.74
N GLY A 228 8.98 -8.94 13.87
CA GLY A 228 9.91 -9.99 14.28
C GLY A 228 11.14 -9.45 14.99
N LEU A 229 11.72 -8.36 14.50
CA LEU A 229 12.85 -7.66 15.13
C LEU A 229 12.44 -7.07 16.50
N LEU A 230 11.31 -6.37 16.56
CA LEU A 230 10.80 -5.80 17.82
C LEU A 230 10.52 -6.89 18.87
N ALA A 231 10.02 -8.06 18.47
CA ALA A 231 9.68 -9.13 19.41
C ALA A 231 10.92 -9.90 19.95
N LYS A 232 12.03 -9.89 19.20
CA LYS A 232 13.21 -10.74 19.49
C LYS A 232 14.49 -9.99 19.83
N THR A 233 14.46 -8.65 19.80
CA THR A 233 15.65 -7.81 20.08
C THR A 233 15.30 -6.68 21.04
N ASP A 234 16.32 -5.96 21.51
CA ASP A 234 16.15 -4.75 22.34
C ASP A 234 15.95 -3.48 21.49
N MET A 235 15.30 -3.61 20.34
CA MET A 235 14.94 -2.48 19.50
C MET A 235 13.59 -1.90 19.90
N LEU A 236 13.46 -0.59 19.72
CA LEU A 236 12.23 0.16 19.90
C LEU A 236 11.62 0.53 18.55
N GLY A 237 10.34 0.79 18.51
CA GLY A 237 9.68 1.27 17.30
C GLY A 237 8.41 2.05 17.59
N PHE A 238 7.92 2.75 16.57
CA PHE A 238 6.60 3.36 16.59
C PHE A 238 5.59 2.44 15.92
N LEU A 239 4.59 1.97 16.68
CA LEU A 239 3.45 1.23 16.14
C LEU A 239 2.13 1.91 16.47
N SER A 240 1.10 1.58 15.72
CA SER A 240 -0.27 1.98 16.00
C SER A 240 -0.73 1.43 17.35
N ARG A 241 -1.33 2.27 18.20
CA ARG A 241 -1.96 1.85 19.46
C ARG A 241 -3.03 0.81 19.24
N GLN A 242 -3.84 0.98 18.19
CA GLN A 242 -4.91 0.06 17.82
C GLN A 242 -4.35 -1.33 17.50
N LEU A 243 -3.22 -1.41 16.78
CA LEU A 243 -2.54 -2.69 16.51
C LEU A 243 -2.12 -3.41 17.79
N LEU A 244 -1.64 -2.67 18.79
CA LEU A 244 -1.29 -3.26 20.07
C LEU A 244 -2.53 -3.69 20.86
N ALA A 245 -3.63 -2.96 20.74
CA ALA A 245 -4.83 -3.18 21.55
C ALA A 245 -5.57 -4.48 21.22
N GLU A 246 -5.63 -4.88 19.95
CA GLU A 246 -6.52 -5.97 19.48
C GLU A 246 -5.80 -7.18 18.89
N SER A 247 -4.46 -7.20 18.88
CA SER A 247 -3.74 -8.22 18.12
C SER A 247 -2.97 -9.20 19.02
N ILE A 248 -2.64 -10.34 18.42
CA ILE A 248 -1.63 -11.31 18.86
C ILE A 248 -0.31 -10.65 19.33
N LEU A 249 -0.07 -9.39 18.89
CA LEU A 249 1.15 -8.65 19.25
C LEU A 249 1.25 -8.37 20.75
N ARG A 250 0.14 -8.30 21.49
CA ARG A 250 0.15 -8.13 22.95
C ARG A 250 0.96 -9.17 23.70
N ASP A 251 1.06 -10.36 23.15
CA ASP A 251 1.79 -11.45 23.81
C ASP A 251 3.30 -11.24 23.74
N PHE A 252 3.77 -10.49 22.74
CA PHE A 252 5.20 -10.27 22.47
C PHE A 252 5.66 -8.85 22.70
N LEU A 253 4.79 -7.87 22.43
CA LEU A 253 5.10 -6.46 22.50
C LEU A 253 4.31 -5.75 23.58
N GLN A 254 4.87 -4.65 24.06
CA GLN A 254 4.23 -3.75 25.01
C GLN A 254 4.57 -2.30 24.70
N GLN A 255 3.70 -1.40 25.15
CA GLN A 255 3.93 0.03 25.06
C GLN A 255 4.88 0.50 26.16
N ILE A 256 5.82 1.39 25.82
CA ILE A 256 6.53 2.23 26.77
C ILE A 256 5.74 3.55 26.90
N PRO A 257 5.18 3.86 28.08
CA PRO A 257 4.37 5.06 28.26
C PRO A 257 5.27 6.29 28.49
N VAL A 258 5.60 7.00 27.42
CA VAL A 258 6.34 8.27 27.47
C VAL A 258 5.40 9.44 27.73
N ALA A 259 5.93 10.49 28.40
CA ALA A 259 5.17 11.69 28.75
C ALA A 259 4.98 12.64 27.57
N GLU A 260 5.90 12.62 26.61
CA GLU A 260 5.84 13.47 25.43
C GLU A 260 4.68 13.08 24.51
N PRO A 261 4.01 14.05 23.89
CA PRO A 261 2.95 13.78 22.93
C PRO A 261 3.50 13.05 21.71
N LEU A 262 2.92 11.90 21.40
CA LEU A 262 3.30 11.10 20.24
C LEU A 262 2.48 11.50 19.01
N PRO A 263 3.03 11.35 17.81
CA PRO A 263 2.35 11.73 16.59
C PRO A 263 1.09 10.90 16.36
N SER A 264 0.12 11.52 15.72
CA SER A 264 -1.08 10.87 15.20
C SER A 264 -1.29 11.24 13.74
N PHE A 265 -2.09 10.43 13.04
CA PHE A 265 -2.47 10.69 11.66
C PHE A 265 -3.86 10.16 11.35
N ILE A 266 -4.47 10.72 10.31
CA ILE A 266 -5.76 10.24 9.82
C ILE A 266 -5.54 9.11 8.83
N VAL A 267 -6.19 8.00 9.05
CA VAL A 267 -6.33 6.90 8.10
C VAL A 267 -7.64 7.10 7.35
N GLY A 268 -7.59 6.97 6.05
CA GLY A 268 -8.75 7.13 5.19
C GLY A 268 -8.65 6.31 3.93
N MET A 269 -9.71 6.38 3.15
CA MET A 269 -9.86 5.71 1.87
C MET A 269 -9.52 6.69 0.74
N PHE A 270 -8.61 6.27 -0.13
CA PHE A 270 -8.30 6.93 -1.39
C PHE A 270 -9.05 6.25 -2.52
N THR A 271 -9.76 7.04 -3.31
CA THR A 271 -10.45 6.63 -4.54
C THR A 271 -10.12 7.62 -5.66
N ARG A 272 -10.32 7.26 -6.90
CA ARG A 272 -10.22 8.22 -8.02
C ARG A 272 -11.41 9.18 -7.99
N THR A 273 -11.20 10.39 -8.51
CA THR A 273 -12.24 11.42 -8.63
C THR A 273 -13.01 11.33 -9.94
N ASP A 274 -12.37 10.83 -10.99
CA ASP A 274 -12.87 10.81 -12.37
C ASP A 274 -13.54 9.48 -12.76
N THR A 275 -13.39 8.43 -11.96
CA THR A 275 -13.93 7.09 -12.26
C THR A 275 -14.68 6.56 -11.05
N PRO A 276 -15.99 6.29 -11.15
CA PRO A 276 -16.76 5.67 -10.07
C PRO A 276 -16.30 4.23 -9.81
N LEU A 277 -16.46 3.78 -8.58
CA LEU A 277 -16.25 2.37 -8.26
C LEU A 277 -17.33 1.51 -8.91
N THR A 278 -16.94 0.33 -9.42
CA THR A 278 -17.91 -0.69 -9.85
C THR A 278 -18.84 -1.08 -8.69
N GLN A 279 -19.95 -1.73 -8.97
CA GLN A 279 -20.92 -2.16 -7.94
C GLN A 279 -20.21 -3.03 -6.89
N VAL A 280 -19.38 -3.98 -7.31
CA VAL A 280 -18.65 -4.90 -6.43
C VAL A 280 -17.60 -4.16 -5.59
N ALA A 281 -16.79 -3.29 -6.21
CA ALA A 281 -15.81 -2.47 -5.51
C ALA A 281 -16.49 -1.49 -4.53
N GLY A 282 -17.62 -0.88 -4.91
CA GLY A 282 -18.42 -0.02 -4.05
C GLY A 282 -19.00 -0.75 -2.83
N ALA A 283 -19.43 -1.99 -2.99
CA ALA A 283 -19.90 -2.83 -1.88
C ALA A 283 -18.76 -3.17 -0.90
N MET A 284 -17.57 -3.51 -1.41
CA MET A 284 -16.39 -3.73 -0.57
C MET A 284 -16.00 -2.44 0.17
N ALA A 285 -15.98 -1.30 -0.52
CA ALA A 285 -15.67 0.00 0.10
C ALA A 285 -16.66 0.34 1.24
N LYS A 286 -17.96 0.07 1.05
CA LYS A 286 -18.97 0.20 2.11
C LYS A 286 -18.68 -0.72 3.30
N SER A 287 -18.34 -1.98 3.05
CA SER A 287 -17.99 -2.96 4.08
C SER A 287 -16.78 -2.50 4.90
N VAL A 288 -15.74 -1.97 4.25
CA VAL A 288 -14.57 -1.36 4.89
C VAL A 288 -14.96 -0.16 5.76
N ILE A 289 -15.81 0.74 5.25
CA ILE A 289 -16.28 1.90 6.02
C ILE A 289 -17.05 1.48 7.28
N VAL A 290 -17.83 0.42 7.20
CA VAL A 290 -18.53 -0.12 8.38
C VAL A 290 -17.55 -0.72 9.37
N ALA A 291 -16.61 -1.54 8.91
CA ALA A 291 -15.58 -2.15 9.76
C ALA A 291 -14.67 -1.11 10.43
N SER A 292 -14.35 0.00 9.74
CA SER A 292 -13.52 1.07 10.32
C SER A 292 -14.15 1.77 11.53
N ARG A 293 -15.47 1.74 11.67
CA ARG A 293 -16.17 2.32 12.84
C ARG A 293 -15.87 1.60 14.14
N VAL A 294 -15.54 0.31 14.08
CA VAL A 294 -15.12 -0.48 15.24
C VAL A 294 -13.77 0.03 15.75
N LEU A 295 -12.81 0.23 14.84
CA LEU A 295 -11.49 0.79 15.18
C LEU A 295 -11.57 2.24 15.68
N ALA A 296 -12.48 3.04 15.15
CA ALA A 296 -12.68 4.41 15.60
C ALA A 296 -13.23 4.52 17.04
N ARG A 297 -13.89 3.48 17.54
CA ARG A 297 -14.42 3.44 18.93
C ARG A 297 -13.39 2.92 19.94
N ALA A 298 -12.38 2.20 19.47
CA ALA A 298 -11.31 1.64 20.31
C ALA A 298 -10.11 2.59 20.47
N ALA A 299 -10.15 3.78 19.84
CA ALA A 299 -9.16 4.85 19.92
C ALA A 299 -9.61 5.90 20.96
#